data_c53e1bf7bb25dd7999387286cc5136e0
#
_entry.id   c53e1bf7bb25dd7999387286cc5136e0
#
_cell.length_a   1.000
_cell.length_b   1.000
_cell.length_c   1.000
_cell.angle_alpha   90.00
_cell.angle_beta   90.00
_cell.angle_gamma   90.00
#
_symmetry.space_group_name_H-M   'P 1'
#
loop_
_entity.id
_entity.type
_entity.pdbx_description
1 polymer ?
#
loop_
_entity_poly.entity_id
_entity_poly.type
_entity_poly.pdbx_seq_one_letter_code
_entity_poly.pdbx_strand_id
1 'polypeptide(L)'
;MEFFRIRKDIPFMKHALVFNAISFITFALAVFFLLTRGLHLSVEFTGGTVMEVAYSQPAELAKVRDTVSALGYPDVQVQNFGTSRDVMIRLPVQKGVTSAQQSEQVLGALKAADPEVTLRRTEFVGPQVGEELVHGGLMALAMVVVGIVIYLAFRFEWKFGVAAIIANLHDVVIILGFFAFFQWEFSLSVLAGVLAVLGLSLIHISEPT
;
A
#
# COMPACT_ATOMS: atom_id res chain seq x y z
N MET A 1 -27.11 20.21 21.18
CA MET A 1 -26.22 21.26 21.72
C MET A 1 -25.24 21.63 20.63
N GLU A 2 -25.39 22.83 20.04
CA GLU A 2 -24.43 23.34 19.06
C GLU A 2 -23.23 23.91 19.82
N PHE A 3 -22.12 23.18 19.83
CA PHE A 3 -20.88 23.62 20.48
C PHE A 3 -20.13 24.71 19.70
N PHE A 4 -20.39 24.85 18.40
CA PHE A 4 -19.74 25.85 17.54
C PHE A 4 -20.80 26.61 16.72
N ARG A 5 -21.01 27.89 17.03
CA ARG A 5 -21.83 28.78 16.24
C ARG A 5 -20.96 29.43 15.15
N ILE A 6 -21.05 28.93 13.93
CA ILE A 6 -20.35 29.52 12.78
C ILE A 6 -21.02 30.87 12.47
N ARG A 7 -20.31 31.98 12.75
CA ARG A 7 -20.79 33.33 12.53
C ARG A 7 -20.39 33.97 11.20
N LYS A 8 -19.60 33.27 10.38
CA LYS A 8 -19.14 33.76 9.08
C LYS A 8 -19.28 32.66 8.03
N ASP A 9 -19.94 33.00 6.92
CA ASP A 9 -19.94 32.17 5.73
C ASP A 9 -18.53 32.20 5.09
N ILE A 10 -17.94 31.05 4.93
CA ILE A 10 -16.65 30.91 4.26
C ILE A 10 -16.93 30.80 2.75
N PRO A 11 -16.52 31.77 1.91
CA PRO A 11 -16.77 31.73 0.46
C PRO A 11 -15.84 30.71 -0.21
N PHE A 12 -16.05 29.43 0.09
CA PHE A 12 -15.22 28.30 -0.40
C PHE A 12 -15.14 28.26 -1.94
N MET A 13 -16.26 28.50 -2.62
CA MET A 13 -16.36 28.45 -4.08
C MET A 13 -15.58 29.58 -4.79
N LYS A 14 -15.19 30.64 -4.08
CA LYS A 14 -14.37 31.72 -4.67
C LYS A 14 -13.01 31.21 -5.18
N HIS A 15 -12.51 30.15 -4.57
CA HIS A 15 -11.21 29.56 -4.91
C HIS A 15 -11.32 28.22 -5.66
N ALA A 16 -12.51 27.87 -6.19
CA ALA A 16 -12.78 26.60 -6.85
C ALA A 16 -11.80 26.33 -8.02
N LEU A 17 -11.46 27.34 -8.82
CA LEU A 17 -10.50 27.19 -9.94
C LEU A 17 -9.11 26.81 -9.44
N VAL A 18 -8.64 27.38 -8.33
CA VAL A 18 -7.33 27.05 -7.76
C VAL A 18 -7.30 25.64 -7.23
N PHE A 19 -8.34 25.23 -6.48
CA PHE A 19 -8.43 23.87 -5.96
C PHE A 19 -8.55 22.83 -7.07
N ASN A 20 -9.33 23.11 -8.12
CA ASN A 20 -9.42 22.24 -9.30
C ASN A 20 -8.08 22.13 -10.02
N ALA A 21 -7.35 23.23 -10.20
CA ALA A 21 -6.02 23.21 -10.82
C ALA A 21 -5.03 22.36 -10.02
N ILE A 22 -5.00 22.51 -8.69
CA ILE A 22 -4.18 21.67 -7.79
C ILE A 22 -4.56 20.21 -7.94
N SER A 23 -5.86 19.89 -7.91
CA SER A 23 -6.36 18.53 -8.05
C SER A 23 -5.94 17.89 -9.38
N PHE A 24 -6.09 18.59 -10.51
CA PHE A 24 -5.66 18.09 -11.82
C PHE A 24 -4.15 17.90 -11.90
N ILE A 25 -3.35 18.81 -11.35
CA ILE A 25 -1.89 18.67 -11.30
C ILE A 25 -1.50 17.45 -10.47
N THR A 26 -2.12 17.28 -9.29
CA THR A 26 -1.86 16.12 -8.42
C THR A 26 -2.24 14.81 -9.11
N PHE A 27 -3.38 14.78 -9.81
CA PHE A 27 -3.81 13.61 -10.59
C PHE A 27 -2.83 13.30 -11.72
N ALA A 28 -2.41 14.30 -12.49
CA ALA A 28 -1.44 14.11 -13.57
C ALA A 28 -0.09 13.59 -13.05
N LEU A 29 0.38 14.10 -11.91
CA LEU A 29 1.59 13.61 -11.25
C LEU A 29 1.40 12.18 -10.74
N ALA A 30 0.23 11.84 -10.17
CA ALA A 30 -0.10 10.50 -9.71
C ALA A 30 -0.02 9.50 -10.87
N VAL A 31 -0.66 9.80 -12.00
CA VAL A 31 -0.59 8.97 -13.22
C VAL A 31 0.85 8.85 -13.73
N PHE A 32 1.58 9.95 -13.77
CA PHE A 32 2.98 9.94 -14.19
C PHE A 32 3.84 9.01 -13.33
N PHE A 33 3.73 9.08 -12.00
CA PHE A 33 4.51 8.21 -11.12
C PHE A 33 4.06 6.75 -11.18
N LEU A 34 2.77 6.49 -11.35
CA LEU A 34 2.27 5.13 -11.55
C LEU A 34 2.84 4.49 -12.84
N LEU A 35 2.95 5.26 -13.92
CA LEU A 35 3.49 4.76 -15.19
C LEU A 35 5.01 4.64 -15.21
N THR A 36 5.73 5.53 -14.51
CA THR A 36 7.20 5.57 -14.54
C THR A 36 7.87 4.74 -13.46
N ARG A 37 7.31 4.72 -12.24
CA ARG A 37 7.88 3.99 -11.10
C ARG A 37 7.10 2.72 -10.75
N GLY A 38 5.79 2.69 -11.05
CA GLY A 38 4.92 1.61 -10.64
C GLY A 38 4.68 1.57 -9.12
N LEU A 39 3.90 0.59 -8.68
CA LEU A 39 3.68 0.30 -7.27
C LEU A 39 4.75 -0.65 -6.75
N HIS A 40 5.23 -0.39 -5.55
CA HIS A 40 6.11 -1.28 -4.83
C HIS A 40 5.28 -2.35 -4.11
N LEU A 41 5.07 -3.49 -4.80
CA LEU A 41 4.23 -4.57 -4.29
C LEU A 41 4.91 -5.34 -3.15
N SER A 42 4.13 -5.70 -2.13
CA SER A 42 4.60 -6.56 -1.04
C SER A 42 4.82 -8.00 -1.48
N VAL A 43 5.48 -8.79 -0.64
CA VAL A 43 5.69 -10.23 -0.87
C VAL A 43 4.38 -11.02 -0.95
N GLU A 44 3.29 -10.49 -0.43
CA GLU A 44 1.94 -11.07 -0.56
C GLU A 44 1.52 -11.18 -2.03
N PHE A 45 1.94 -10.22 -2.85
CA PHE A 45 1.65 -10.18 -4.29
C PHE A 45 2.75 -10.75 -5.18
N THR A 46 4.02 -10.57 -4.78
CA THR A 46 5.18 -10.99 -5.58
C THR A 46 5.66 -12.39 -5.24
N GLY A 47 5.21 -12.93 -4.11
CA GLY A 47 5.81 -14.08 -3.48
C GLY A 47 7.14 -13.73 -2.79
N GLY A 48 7.58 -14.54 -1.85
CA GLY A 48 8.83 -14.35 -1.15
C GLY A 48 8.81 -14.89 0.28
N THR A 49 9.90 -14.63 1.00
CA THR A 49 10.05 -15.01 2.41
C THR A 49 10.08 -13.76 3.28
N VAL A 50 9.26 -13.73 4.31
CA VAL A 50 9.26 -12.70 5.36
C VAL A 50 9.88 -13.29 6.61
N MET A 51 10.90 -12.62 7.15
CA MET A 51 11.55 -13.00 8.40
C MET A 51 11.38 -11.87 9.42
N GLU A 52 10.94 -12.20 10.62
CA GLU A 52 10.96 -11.31 11.78
C GLU A 52 12.10 -11.71 12.69
N VAL A 53 13.05 -10.80 12.88
CA VAL A 53 14.21 -11.00 13.75
C VAL A 53 14.21 -9.97 14.86
N ALA A 54 14.62 -10.40 16.07
CA ALA A 54 14.75 -9.52 17.22
C ALA A 54 16.23 -9.35 17.58
N TYR A 55 16.59 -8.10 17.81
CA TYR A 55 17.89 -7.65 18.30
C TYR A 55 17.81 -7.32 19.79
N SER A 56 18.92 -7.47 20.52
CA SER A 56 19.02 -7.06 21.93
C SER A 56 19.04 -5.54 22.08
N GLN A 57 19.57 -4.82 21.07
CA GLN A 57 19.66 -3.37 20.99
C GLN A 57 18.94 -2.84 19.74
N PRO A 58 18.69 -1.51 19.63
CA PRO A 58 18.13 -0.94 18.42
C PRO A 58 18.95 -1.32 17.18
N ALA A 59 18.27 -1.92 16.19
CA ALA A 59 18.91 -2.44 15.00
C ALA A 59 19.26 -1.32 14.01
N GLU A 60 20.47 -1.38 13.46
CA GLU A 60 20.91 -0.50 12.37
C GLU A 60 20.46 -1.07 11.03
N LEU A 61 19.32 -0.58 10.49
CA LEU A 61 18.69 -1.14 9.29
C LEU A 61 19.62 -1.14 8.06
N ALA A 62 20.51 -0.14 7.94
CA ALA A 62 21.47 -0.08 6.85
C ALA A 62 22.43 -1.28 6.89
N LYS A 63 22.99 -1.58 8.08
CA LYS A 63 23.89 -2.71 8.28
C LYS A 63 23.20 -4.06 8.01
N VAL A 64 21.95 -4.20 8.47
CA VAL A 64 21.14 -5.40 8.21
C VAL A 64 20.94 -5.58 6.70
N ARG A 65 20.56 -4.51 6.01
CA ARG A 65 20.36 -4.52 4.55
C ARG A 65 21.64 -4.89 3.82
N ASP A 66 22.76 -4.27 4.16
CA ASP A 66 24.06 -4.52 3.52
C ASP A 66 24.49 -5.98 3.72
N THR A 67 24.30 -6.52 4.93
CA THR A 67 24.62 -7.93 5.25
C THR A 67 23.80 -8.89 4.41
N VAL A 68 22.49 -8.64 4.26
CA VAL A 68 21.61 -9.52 3.48
C VAL A 68 21.84 -9.34 1.98
N SER A 69 22.07 -8.12 1.51
CA SER A 69 22.39 -7.84 0.09
C SER A 69 23.68 -8.55 -0.35
N ALA A 70 24.66 -8.66 0.53
CA ALA A 70 25.92 -9.38 0.27
C ALA A 70 25.72 -10.88 0.03
N LEU A 71 24.58 -11.45 0.46
CA LEU A 71 24.22 -12.86 0.19
C LEU A 71 23.56 -13.07 -1.18
N GLY A 72 23.45 -12.02 -2.00
CA GLY A 72 22.84 -12.08 -3.32
C GLY A 72 21.36 -11.72 -3.38
N TYR A 73 20.86 -10.98 -2.39
CA TYR A 73 19.50 -10.42 -2.33
C TYR A 73 19.53 -8.89 -2.49
N PRO A 74 19.74 -8.35 -3.71
CA PRO A 74 19.89 -6.90 -3.93
C PRO A 74 18.61 -6.13 -3.62
N ASP A 75 17.44 -6.75 -3.81
CA ASP A 75 16.12 -6.14 -3.61
C ASP A 75 15.53 -6.45 -2.23
N VAL A 76 16.38 -6.74 -1.25
CA VAL A 76 15.93 -7.00 0.12
C VAL A 76 15.32 -5.75 0.75
N GLN A 77 14.16 -5.93 1.35
CA GLN A 77 13.52 -4.89 2.14
C GLN A 77 13.74 -5.15 3.62
N VAL A 78 14.21 -4.12 4.31
CA VAL A 78 14.49 -4.16 5.74
C VAL A 78 13.83 -2.98 6.41
N GLN A 79 12.95 -3.25 7.37
CA GLN A 79 12.23 -2.22 8.12
C GLN A 79 12.03 -2.62 9.59
N ASN A 80 11.84 -1.62 10.46
CA ASN A 80 11.44 -1.89 11.84
C ASN A 80 9.99 -2.39 11.88
N PHE A 81 9.71 -3.30 12.81
CA PHE A 81 8.39 -3.86 13.04
C PHE A 81 8.02 -3.73 14.52
N GLY A 82 7.12 -2.80 14.82
CA GLY A 82 6.68 -2.53 16.19
C GLY A 82 7.69 -1.75 17.03
N THR A 83 8.88 -2.30 17.27
CA THR A 83 9.94 -1.64 18.04
C THR A 83 11.20 -1.40 17.20
N SER A 84 12.12 -0.56 17.70
CA SER A 84 13.43 -0.36 17.03
C SER A 84 14.36 -1.57 17.09
N ARG A 85 14.02 -2.58 17.88
CA ARG A 85 14.77 -3.83 18.04
C ARG A 85 14.22 -4.97 17.19
N ASP A 86 12.97 -4.87 16.77
CA ASP A 86 12.34 -5.88 15.95
C ASP A 86 12.44 -5.45 14.48
N VAL A 87 13.02 -6.30 13.66
CA VAL A 87 13.27 -6.03 12.23
C VAL A 87 12.55 -7.06 11.39
N MET A 88 11.80 -6.56 10.42
CA MET A 88 11.20 -7.37 9.37
C MET A 88 12.07 -7.31 8.12
N ILE A 89 12.44 -8.49 7.62
CA ILE A 89 13.26 -8.68 6.42
C ILE A 89 12.42 -9.42 5.40
N ARG A 90 12.28 -8.85 4.21
CA ARG A 90 11.57 -9.46 3.09
C ARG A 90 12.53 -9.82 2.00
N LEU A 91 12.53 -11.11 1.66
CA LEU A 91 13.42 -11.70 0.66
C LEU A 91 12.60 -12.08 -0.57
N PRO A 92 13.02 -11.68 -1.77
CA PRO A 92 12.39 -12.12 -3.01
C PRO A 92 12.59 -13.63 -3.20
N VAL A 93 11.73 -14.23 -4.02
CA VAL A 93 11.88 -15.65 -4.41
C VAL A 93 13.17 -15.82 -5.20
N GLN A 94 14.02 -16.74 -4.76
CA GLN A 94 15.23 -17.13 -5.48
C GLN A 94 15.06 -18.53 -6.10
N LYS A 95 15.36 -18.64 -7.39
CA LYS A 95 15.25 -19.93 -8.10
C LYS A 95 16.25 -20.95 -7.54
N GLY A 96 15.74 -22.12 -7.17
CA GLY A 96 16.59 -23.22 -6.71
C GLY A 96 16.95 -23.22 -5.22
N VAL A 97 16.48 -22.24 -4.45
CA VAL A 97 16.67 -22.16 -3.00
C VAL A 97 15.30 -22.21 -2.32
N THR A 98 15.16 -23.08 -1.32
CA THR A 98 13.92 -23.15 -0.53
C THR A 98 13.85 -21.99 0.47
N SER A 99 12.63 -21.63 0.89
CA SER A 99 12.43 -20.57 1.92
C SER A 99 13.15 -20.91 3.23
N ALA A 100 13.22 -22.17 3.61
CA ALA A 100 13.94 -22.62 4.79
C ALA A 100 15.46 -22.36 4.65
N GLN A 101 16.03 -22.70 3.49
CA GLN A 101 17.45 -22.44 3.21
C GLN A 101 17.76 -20.94 3.15
N GLN A 102 16.88 -20.13 2.54
CA GLN A 102 17.02 -18.66 2.54
C GLN A 102 17.05 -18.12 3.97
N SER A 103 16.08 -18.54 4.79
CA SER A 103 15.97 -18.09 6.18
C SER A 103 17.18 -18.49 7.01
N GLU A 104 17.69 -19.70 6.81
CA GLU A 104 18.85 -20.20 7.53
C GLU A 104 20.14 -19.46 7.13
N GLN A 105 20.35 -19.21 5.83
CA GLN A 105 21.48 -18.43 5.33
C GLN A 105 21.48 -17.00 5.86
N VAL A 106 20.32 -16.32 5.78
CA VAL A 106 20.20 -14.95 6.26
C VAL A 106 20.38 -14.89 7.77
N LEU A 107 19.74 -15.79 8.53
CA LEU A 107 19.90 -15.84 9.98
C LEU A 107 21.34 -16.12 10.38
N GLY A 108 22.03 -17.01 9.66
CA GLY A 108 23.45 -17.31 9.89
C GLY A 108 24.34 -16.09 9.68
N ALA A 109 24.12 -15.32 8.62
CA ALA A 109 24.87 -14.09 8.34
C ALA A 109 24.57 -12.99 9.38
N LEU A 110 23.31 -12.84 9.81
CA LEU A 110 22.94 -11.88 10.84
C LEU A 110 23.56 -12.25 12.19
N LYS A 111 23.58 -13.52 12.57
CA LYS A 111 24.22 -14.01 13.79
C LYS A 111 25.74 -13.88 13.77
N ALA A 112 26.36 -13.95 12.60
CA ALA A 112 27.80 -13.69 12.46
C ALA A 112 28.13 -12.21 12.72
N ALA A 113 27.19 -11.29 12.39
CA ALA A 113 27.33 -9.86 12.65
C ALA A 113 26.90 -9.46 14.07
N ASP A 114 25.89 -10.13 14.63
CA ASP A 114 25.35 -9.95 15.98
C ASP A 114 24.86 -11.29 16.54
N PRO A 115 25.61 -11.96 17.43
CA PRO A 115 25.27 -13.29 17.97
C PRO A 115 23.96 -13.33 18.77
N GLU A 116 23.46 -12.19 19.25
CA GLU A 116 22.23 -12.11 20.06
C GLU A 116 20.96 -12.04 19.22
N VAL A 117 21.09 -11.99 17.88
CA VAL A 117 19.92 -11.99 16.97
C VAL A 117 19.13 -13.30 17.07
N THR A 118 17.84 -13.18 17.29
CA THR A 118 16.91 -14.31 17.35
C THR A 118 15.86 -14.20 16.27
N LEU A 119 15.55 -15.34 15.61
CA LEU A 119 14.46 -15.46 14.68
C LEU A 119 13.16 -15.64 15.47
N ARG A 120 12.18 -14.74 15.27
CA ARG A 120 10.86 -14.84 15.89
C ARG A 120 9.86 -15.57 15.01
N ARG A 121 9.87 -15.25 13.72
CA ARG A 121 8.89 -15.78 12.76
C ARG A 121 9.48 -15.82 11.37
N THR A 122 9.08 -16.82 10.61
CA THR A 122 9.33 -16.90 9.17
C THR A 122 8.02 -17.27 8.48
N GLU A 123 7.65 -16.50 7.47
CA GLU A 123 6.52 -16.76 6.61
C GLU A 123 7.00 -16.87 5.16
N PHE A 124 6.36 -17.73 4.41
CA PHE A 124 6.63 -17.91 2.99
C PHE A 124 5.35 -17.79 2.19
N VAL A 125 5.39 -16.95 1.16
CA VAL A 125 4.33 -16.83 0.17
C VAL A 125 4.86 -17.36 -1.15
N GLY A 126 4.25 -18.44 -1.65
CA GLY A 126 4.60 -18.99 -2.95
C GLY A 126 4.21 -18.06 -4.09
N PRO A 127 4.94 -18.00 -5.22
CA PRO A 127 4.62 -17.13 -6.35
C PRO A 127 3.22 -17.34 -6.90
N GLN A 128 2.73 -18.57 -6.93
CA GLN A 128 1.36 -18.89 -7.37
C GLN A 128 0.29 -18.22 -6.49
N VAL A 129 0.51 -18.23 -5.17
CA VAL A 129 -0.38 -17.56 -4.22
C VAL A 129 -0.38 -16.06 -4.44
N GLY A 130 0.80 -15.47 -4.71
CA GLY A 130 0.92 -14.06 -5.05
C GLY A 130 0.13 -13.71 -6.32
N GLU A 131 0.25 -14.48 -7.38
CA GLU A 131 -0.53 -14.28 -8.62
C GLU A 131 -2.04 -14.40 -8.39
N GLU A 132 -2.48 -15.39 -7.61
CA GLU A 132 -3.90 -15.54 -7.24
C GLU A 132 -4.40 -14.33 -6.43
N LEU A 133 -3.59 -13.80 -5.52
CA LEU A 133 -3.93 -12.62 -4.73
C LEU A 133 -3.99 -11.35 -5.58
N VAL A 134 -3.09 -11.16 -6.54
CA VAL A 134 -3.15 -10.05 -7.51
C VAL A 134 -4.43 -10.15 -8.33
N HIS A 135 -4.71 -11.32 -8.91
CA HIS A 135 -5.91 -11.53 -9.72
C HIS A 135 -7.18 -11.33 -8.90
N GLY A 136 -7.24 -11.91 -7.69
CA GLY A 136 -8.35 -11.76 -6.76
C GLY A 136 -8.56 -10.31 -6.33
N GLY A 137 -7.48 -9.58 -6.03
CA GLY A 137 -7.50 -8.16 -5.68
C GLY A 137 -8.01 -7.27 -6.80
N LEU A 138 -7.56 -7.49 -8.04
CA LEU A 138 -8.04 -6.77 -9.22
C LEU A 138 -9.51 -7.08 -9.50
N MET A 139 -9.92 -8.34 -9.36
CA MET A 139 -11.32 -8.74 -9.53
C MET A 139 -12.21 -8.12 -8.45
N ALA A 140 -11.78 -8.11 -7.20
CA ALA A 140 -12.50 -7.46 -6.11
C ALA A 140 -12.67 -5.96 -6.35
N LEU A 141 -11.59 -5.28 -6.79
CA LEU A 141 -11.64 -3.86 -7.15
C LEU A 141 -12.64 -3.60 -8.29
N ALA A 142 -12.57 -4.41 -9.36
CA ALA A 142 -13.50 -4.30 -10.48
C ALA A 142 -14.94 -4.52 -10.06
N MET A 143 -15.22 -5.55 -9.24
CA MET A 143 -16.57 -5.85 -8.74
C MET A 143 -17.11 -4.72 -7.86
N VAL A 144 -16.28 -4.14 -7.00
CA VAL A 144 -16.66 -2.99 -6.15
C VAL A 144 -17.01 -1.80 -7.04
N VAL A 145 -16.19 -1.45 -8.03
CA VAL A 145 -16.47 -0.35 -8.97
C VAL A 145 -17.76 -0.60 -9.74
N VAL A 146 -17.98 -1.80 -10.27
CA VAL A 146 -19.23 -2.16 -10.98
C VAL A 146 -20.44 -2.07 -10.06
N GLY A 147 -20.34 -2.59 -8.83
CA GLY A 147 -21.42 -2.49 -7.84
C GLY A 147 -21.78 -1.04 -7.51
N ILE A 148 -20.78 -0.19 -7.37
CA ILE A 148 -20.92 1.24 -7.16
C ILE A 148 -21.64 1.89 -8.35
N VAL A 149 -21.21 1.62 -9.57
CA VAL A 149 -21.82 2.15 -10.80
C VAL A 149 -23.30 1.77 -10.88
N ILE A 150 -23.61 0.49 -10.63
CA ILE A 150 -24.99 -0.02 -10.63
C ILE A 150 -25.81 0.70 -9.54
N TYR A 151 -25.30 0.79 -8.31
CA TYR A 151 -25.98 1.49 -7.22
C TYR A 151 -26.29 2.95 -7.56
N LEU A 152 -25.29 3.68 -8.08
CA LEU A 152 -25.45 5.09 -8.43
C LEU A 152 -26.43 5.29 -9.60
N ALA A 153 -26.44 4.36 -10.58
CA ALA A 153 -27.38 4.41 -11.72
C ALA A 153 -28.85 4.28 -11.28
N PHE A 154 -29.13 3.49 -10.23
CA PHE A 154 -30.48 3.34 -9.68
C PHE A 154 -30.84 4.44 -8.67
N ARG A 155 -29.84 5.00 -7.94
CA ARG A 155 -30.08 5.93 -6.82
C ARG A 155 -30.13 7.39 -7.26
N PHE A 156 -29.39 7.76 -8.31
CA PHE A 156 -29.23 9.15 -8.76
C PHE A 156 -29.58 9.31 -10.24
N GLU A 157 -29.87 10.58 -10.62
CA GLU A 157 -29.87 10.92 -12.05
C GLU A 157 -28.48 10.61 -12.65
N TRP A 158 -28.47 10.06 -13.84
CA TRP A 158 -27.26 9.56 -14.51
C TRP A 158 -26.10 10.56 -14.57
N LYS A 159 -26.39 11.88 -14.65
CA LYS A 159 -25.37 12.95 -14.65
C LYS A 159 -24.58 13.01 -13.34
N PHE A 160 -25.26 12.91 -12.22
CA PHE A 160 -24.63 12.90 -10.90
C PHE A 160 -23.93 11.58 -10.64
N GLY A 161 -24.47 10.47 -11.12
CA GLY A 161 -23.81 9.16 -11.06
C GLY A 161 -22.46 9.16 -11.76
N VAL A 162 -22.39 9.69 -12.99
CA VAL A 162 -21.12 9.79 -13.74
C VAL A 162 -20.12 10.71 -13.03
N ALA A 163 -20.56 11.86 -12.51
CA ALA A 163 -19.68 12.76 -11.78
C ALA A 163 -19.09 12.10 -10.50
N ALA A 164 -19.90 11.35 -9.76
CA ALA A 164 -19.47 10.63 -8.58
C ALA A 164 -18.46 9.51 -8.90
N ILE A 165 -18.66 8.78 -10.00
CA ILE A 165 -17.72 7.75 -10.46
C ILE A 165 -16.36 8.37 -10.81
N ILE A 166 -16.37 9.48 -11.57
CA ILE A 166 -15.13 10.18 -11.96
C ILE A 166 -14.39 10.68 -10.71
N ALA A 167 -15.09 11.29 -9.77
CA ALA A 167 -14.50 11.78 -8.53
C ALA A 167 -13.89 10.62 -7.72
N ASN A 168 -14.59 9.51 -7.61
CA ASN A 168 -14.13 8.35 -6.85
C ASN A 168 -12.88 7.68 -7.47
N LEU A 169 -12.88 7.51 -8.81
CA LEU A 169 -11.70 7.00 -9.52
C LEU A 169 -10.50 7.95 -9.42
N HIS A 170 -10.75 9.27 -9.48
CA HIS A 170 -9.73 10.27 -9.27
C HIS A 170 -9.04 10.12 -7.91
N ASP A 171 -9.82 9.93 -6.83
CA ASP A 171 -9.28 9.79 -5.47
C ASP A 171 -8.41 8.52 -5.34
N VAL A 172 -8.87 7.39 -5.90
CA VAL A 172 -8.09 6.15 -5.92
C VAL A 172 -6.77 6.32 -6.67
N VAL A 173 -6.79 6.95 -7.84
CA VAL A 173 -5.57 7.19 -8.64
C VAL A 173 -4.59 8.06 -7.87
N ILE A 174 -5.06 9.08 -7.17
CA ILE A 174 -4.20 9.93 -6.32
C ILE A 174 -3.57 9.12 -5.20
N ILE A 175 -4.34 8.30 -4.47
CA ILE A 175 -3.82 7.45 -3.39
C ILE A 175 -2.73 6.53 -3.93
N LEU A 176 -3.01 5.80 -5.01
CA LEU A 176 -2.02 4.92 -5.64
C LEU A 176 -0.80 5.68 -6.14
N GLY A 177 -0.99 6.90 -6.66
CA GLY A 177 0.09 7.79 -7.08
C GLY A 177 1.02 8.20 -5.94
N PHE A 178 0.50 8.43 -4.73
CA PHE A 178 1.31 8.68 -3.55
C PHE A 178 2.16 7.44 -3.19
N PHE A 179 1.58 6.24 -3.23
CA PHE A 179 2.32 5.01 -3.02
C PHE A 179 3.45 4.85 -4.05
N ALA A 180 3.17 5.13 -5.32
CA ALA A 180 4.17 5.09 -6.39
C ALA A 180 5.25 6.18 -6.23
N PHE A 181 4.90 7.39 -5.77
CA PHE A 181 5.85 8.48 -5.57
C PHE A 181 6.82 8.19 -4.42
N PHE A 182 6.29 7.84 -3.23
CA PHE A 182 7.08 7.55 -2.04
C PHE A 182 7.68 6.15 -2.04
N GLN A 183 7.30 5.29 -3.00
CA GLN A 183 7.66 3.87 -3.05
C GLN A 183 7.33 3.14 -1.74
N TRP A 184 6.19 3.53 -1.12
CA TRP A 184 5.66 2.80 0.03
C TRP A 184 5.16 1.44 -0.41
N GLU A 185 5.31 0.48 0.47
CA GLU A 185 4.89 -0.88 0.21
C GLU A 185 3.36 -0.99 0.07
N PHE A 186 2.93 -1.54 -1.05
CA PHE A 186 1.52 -1.81 -1.34
C PHE A 186 1.20 -3.24 -0.93
N SER A 187 0.55 -3.41 0.23
CA SER A 187 0.15 -4.69 0.82
C SER A 187 -1.34 -4.97 0.64
N LEU A 188 -1.80 -6.19 0.99
CA LEU A 188 -3.23 -6.53 1.05
C LEU A 188 -4.00 -5.62 2.01
N SER A 189 -3.38 -5.23 3.12
CA SER A 189 -3.98 -4.28 4.07
C SER A 189 -4.20 -2.91 3.45
N VAL A 190 -3.27 -2.44 2.63
CA VAL A 190 -3.40 -1.18 1.87
C VAL A 190 -4.51 -1.31 0.83
N LEU A 191 -4.55 -2.43 0.09
CA LEU A 191 -5.64 -2.70 -0.87
C LEU A 191 -7.00 -2.66 -0.18
N ALA A 192 -7.14 -3.30 0.98
CA ALA A 192 -8.36 -3.25 1.79
C ALA A 192 -8.71 -1.81 2.21
N GLY A 193 -7.71 -1.00 2.58
CA GLY A 193 -7.88 0.42 2.88
C GLY A 193 -8.38 1.22 1.67
N VAL A 194 -7.82 0.99 0.48
CA VAL A 194 -8.29 1.62 -0.76
C VAL A 194 -9.74 1.26 -1.07
N LEU A 195 -10.11 -0.02 -0.91
CA LEU A 195 -11.50 -0.46 -1.09
C LEU A 195 -12.45 0.17 -0.06
N ALA A 196 -12.01 0.34 1.19
CA ALA A 196 -12.77 1.01 2.22
C ALA A 196 -12.97 2.51 1.90
N VAL A 197 -11.94 3.21 1.41
CA VAL A 197 -12.05 4.61 0.97
C VAL A 197 -13.04 4.74 -0.19
N LEU A 198 -13.00 3.83 -1.17
CA LEU A 198 -13.98 3.76 -2.26
C LEU A 198 -15.42 3.69 -1.74
N GLY A 199 -15.68 2.83 -0.75
CA GLY A 199 -17.01 2.67 -0.14
C GLY A 199 -17.43 3.88 0.68
N LEU A 200 -16.55 4.43 1.52
CA LEU A 200 -16.84 5.56 2.39
C LEU A 200 -17.05 6.88 1.64
N SER A 201 -16.27 7.13 0.60
CA SER A 201 -16.40 8.32 -0.26
C SER A 201 -17.81 8.42 -0.85
N LEU A 202 -18.39 7.29 -1.23
CA LEU A 202 -19.74 7.20 -1.78
C LEU A 202 -20.84 7.46 -0.75
N ILE A 203 -20.67 6.97 0.48
CA ILE A 203 -21.67 7.17 1.53
C ILE A 203 -21.85 8.67 1.80
N HIS A 204 -20.74 9.41 1.90
CA HIS A 204 -20.80 10.85 2.13
C HIS A 204 -21.40 11.66 0.96
N ILE A 205 -21.22 11.21 -0.28
CA ILE A 205 -21.84 11.84 -1.45
C ILE A 205 -23.35 11.53 -1.52
N SER A 206 -23.78 10.39 -0.98
CA SER A 206 -25.16 9.90 -1.10
C SER A 206 -26.07 10.24 0.07
N GLU A 207 -25.54 10.75 1.18
CA GLU A 207 -26.38 11.21 2.31
C GLU A 207 -27.12 12.50 1.93
N PRO A 208 -28.47 12.53 2.06
CA PRO A 208 -29.22 13.76 1.91
C PRO A 208 -28.89 14.68 3.09
N THR A 209 -28.37 15.85 2.82
CA THR A 209 -28.23 16.97 3.78
C THR A 209 -29.57 17.53 4.18
#